data_ad9d4634e2cdf45e70fe6d0ed2aee2ea
#
_entry.id   ad9d4634e2cdf45e70fe6d0ed2aee2ea
#
_cell.length_a   1.000
_cell.length_b   1.000
_cell.length_c   1.000
_cell.angle_alpha   90.00
_cell.angle_beta   90.00
_cell.angle_gamma   90.00
#
_symmetry.space_group_name_H-M   'P 1'
#
loop_
_entity.id
_entity.type
_entity.pdbx_description
1 polymer ?
#
loop_
_entity_poly.entity_id
_entity_poly.type
_entity_poly.pdbx_seq_one_letter_code
_entity_poly.pdbx_strand_id
1 'polypeptide(L)'
;SGILNSSFHMTIYFYKVWQPYGCFSNFSLHSIEMDNTFWSTVEHYYQAQKFLGSPDEKIIPVIHQACTPEEAAALGRCSTRQIRSDWEVAKTRIMREAVLKKFSTHSDIKEILLSTGDKLLVEDSPNDYFWGCGANKTGQNHLGQILMSVREELRILSMKAVAN
;
A
#
# COMPACT_ATOMS: atom_id res chain seq x y z
N SER A 1 17.75 11.53 33.92
CA SER A 1 16.34 11.81 33.74
C SER A 1 15.99 11.65 32.26
N GLY A 2 15.63 10.42 31.89
CA GLY A 2 15.26 10.14 30.52
C GLY A 2 13.90 10.78 30.20
N ILE A 3 13.88 11.69 29.28
CA ILE A 3 12.67 12.03 28.58
C ILE A 3 12.35 10.83 27.71
N LEU A 4 11.63 9.88 28.28
CA LEU A 4 11.02 8.82 27.50
C LEU A 4 10.00 9.49 26.60
N ASN A 5 10.34 9.58 25.35
CA ASN A 5 9.45 10.08 24.32
C ASN A 5 8.13 9.31 24.40
N SER A 6 7.07 9.96 24.86
CA SER A 6 5.73 9.40 24.92
C SER A 6 5.18 9.01 23.54
N SER A 7 5.91 9.33 22.47
CA SER A 7 5.54 8.97 21.10
C SER A 7 5.60 7.47 20.82
N PHE A 8 6.30 6.67 21.63
CA PHE A 8 6.39 5.23 21.46
C PHE A 8 5.09 4.46 21.74
N HIS A 9 4.09 5.11 22.36
CA HIS A 9 2.86 4.45 22.77
C HIS A 9 1.70 4.60 21.79
N MET A 10 1.92 5.32 20.68
CA MET A 10 0.84 5.63 19.75
C MET A 10 1.09 4.90 18.44
N THR A 11 0.55 3.70 18.35
CA THR A 11 0.55 2.91 17.12
C THR A 11 -0.85 2.91 16.54
N ILE A 12 -0.94 3.17 15.24
CA ILE A 12 -2.18 3.04 14.49
C ILE A 12 -2.16 1.70 13.78
N TYR A 13 -3.13 0.86 14.09
CA TYR A 13 -3.38 -0.40 13.42
C TYR A 13 -4.51 -0.20 12.41
N PHE A 14 -4.29 -0.58 11.16
CA PHE A 14 -5.32 -0.51 10.13
C PHE A 14 -5.45 -1.88 9.46
N TYR A 15 -6.66 -2.20 8.98
CA TYR A 15 -6.89 -3.46 8.28
C TYR A 15 -8.03 -3.34 7.27
N LYS A 16 -9.28 -3.34 7.72
CA LYS A 16 -10.44 -3.32 6.83
C LYS A 16 -10.78 -1.91 6.37
N VAL A 17 -11.25 -1.80 5.12
CA VAL A 17 -11.53 -0.48 4.51
C VAL A 17 -12.61 0.31 5.23
N TRP A 18 -13.53 -0.36 5.93
CA TRP A 18 -14.61 0.31 6.68
C TRP A 18 -14.22 0.69 8.11
N GLN A 19 -13.05 0.29 8.56
CA GLN A 19 -12.53 0.63 9.89
C GLN A 19 -11.82 1.98 9.85
N PRO A 20 -11.56 2.59 11.02
CA PRO A 20 -10.71 3.79 11.08
C PRO A 20 -9.37 3.54 10.39
N TYR A 21 -8.93 4.53 9.61
CA TYR A 21 -7.72 4.42 8.77
C TYR A 21 -7.81 3.34 7.69
N GLY A 22 -9.02 2.94 7.33
CA GLY A 22 -9.23 1.97 6.23
C GLY A 22 -8.68 2.44 4.90
N CYS A 23 -8.55 3.75 4.70
CA CYS A 23 -7.92 4.32 3.51
C CYS A 23 -6.44 3.97 3.36
N PHE A 24 -5.80 3.47 4.40
CA PHE A 24 -4.40 2.99 4.33
C PHE A 24 -4.31 1.59 3.72
N SER A 25 -5.40 0.85 3.70
CA SER A 25 -5.45 -0.46 3.05
C SER A 25 -5.31 -0.32 1.54
N ASN A 26 -4.58 -1.25 0.92
CA ASN A 26 -4.48 -1.33 -0.54
C ASN A 26 -5.82 -1.63 -1.21
N PHE A 27 -6.80 -2.11 -0.45
CA PHE A 27 -8.14 -2.42 -0.93
C PHE A 27 -9.06 -1.21 -0.95
N SER A 28 -8.62 -0.05 -0.44
CA SER A 28 -9.46 1.15 -0.44
C SER A 28 -9.73 1.61 -1.88
N LEU A 29 -10.96 2.13 -2.11
CA LEU A 29 -11.41 2.53 -3.44
C LEU A 29 -10.86 3.91 -3.84
N HIS A 30 -9.53 3.99 -3.89
CA HIS A 30 -8.82 5.18 -4.32
C HIS A 30 -7.98 4.83 -5.54
N SER A 31 -8.49 5.21 -6.72
CA SER A 31 -7.88 4.88 -7.99
C SER A 31 -6.53 5.58 -8.18
N ILE A 32 -5.67 4.92 -8.93
CA ILE A 32 -4.37 5.47 -9.30
C ILE A 32 -4.18 5.37 -10.81
N GLU A 33 -3.51 6.36 -11.38
CA GLU A 33 -3.06 6.31 -12.76
C GLU A 33 -1.57 5.96 -12.77
N MET A 34 -1.26 4.81 -13.36
CA MET A 34 0.11 4.33 -13.51
C MET A 34 0.34 3.98 -14.98
N ASP A 35 1.37 4.55 -15.58
CA ASP A 35 1.73 4.29 -16.98
C ASP A 35 0.54 4.49 -17.94
N ASN A 36 -0.19 5.61 -17.75
CA ASN A 36 -1.36 5.99 -18.56
C ASN A 36 -2.56 5.04 -18.45
N THR A 37 -2.62 4.24 -17.40
CA THR A 37 -3.72 3.31 -17.15
C THR A 37 -4.30 3.57 -15.76
N PHE A 38 -5.63 3.66 -15.67
CA PHE A 38 -6.33 3.80 -14.40
C PHE A 38 -6.57 2.44 -13.77
N TRP A 39 -6.22 2.35 -12.48
CA TRP A 39 -6.41 1.15 -11.67
C TRP A 39 -7.36 1.50 -10.53
N SER A 40 -8.37 0.67 -10.33
CA SER A 40 -9.41 0.95 -9.33
C SER A 40 -8.89 1.04 -7.91
N THR A 41 -7.86 0.26 -7.58
CA THR A 41 -7.19 0.28 -6.28
C THR A 41 -5.70 -0.03 -6.46
N VAL A 42 -4.93 0.24 -5.42
CA VAL A 42 -3.52 -0.19 -5.38
C VAL A 42 -3.43 -1.72 -5.52
N GLU A 43 -4.37 -2.47 -4.93
CA GLU A 43 -4.35 -3.94 -5.01
C GLU A 43 -4.48 -4.43 -6.45
N HIS A 44 -5.36 -3.83 -7.27
CA HIS A 44 -5.47 -4.18 -8.69
C HIS A 44 -4.12 -4.01 -9.40
N TYR A 45 -3.51 -2.87 -9.23
CA TYR A 45 -2.22 -2.56 -9.86
C TYR A 45 -1.14 -3.52 -9.39
N TYR A 46 -1.02 -3.71 -8.09
CA TYR A 46 -0.01 -4.58 -7.48
C TYR A 46 -0.11 -6.01 -7.98
N GLN A 47 -1.32 -6.58 -8.00
CA GLN A 47 -1.53 -7.94 -8.47
C GLN A 47 -1.21 -8.08 -9.96
N ALA A 48 -1.59 -7.10 -10.77
CA ALA A 48 -1.29 -7.11 -12.21
C ALA A 48 0.20 -7.05 -12.47
N GLN A 49 0.95 -6.27 -11.70
CA GLN A 49 2.38 -6.11 -11.88
C GLN A 49 3.18 -7.42 -11.68
N LYS A 50 2.64 -8.37 -10.93
CA LYS A 50 3.26 -9.69 -10.78
C LYS A 50 3.49 -10.40 -12.11
N PHE A 51 2.65 -10.09 -13.10
CA PHE A 51 2.62 -10.83 -14.36
C PHE A 51 3.24 -10.07 -15.53
N LEU A 52 3.65 -8.83 -15.31
CA LEU A 52 4.27 -8.04 -16.38
C LEU A 52 5.56 -8.71 -16.86
N GLY A 53 5.60 -9.06 -18.17
CA GLY A 53 6.73 -9.77 -18.74
C GLY A 53 6.80 -11.26 -18.40
N SER A 54 5.78 -11.80 -17.70
CA SER A 54 5.72 -13.23 -17.38
C SER A 54 5.00 -14.02 -18.47
N PRO A 55 5.12 -15.37 -18.44
CA PRO A 55 4.34 -16.21 -19.36
C PRO A 55 2.82 -16.06 -19.23
N ASP A 56 2.33 -15.61 -18.08
CA ASP A 56 0.91 -15.43 -17.83
C ASP A 56 0.47 -13.97 -17.89
N GLU A 57 1.16 -13.14 -18.64
CA GLU A 57 0.85 -11.70 -18.79
C GLU A 57 -0.58 -11.44 -19.24
N LYS A 58 -1.21 -12.39 -19.92
CA LYS A 58 -2.60 -12.27 -20.40
C LYS A 58 -3.62 -12.07 -19.29
N ILE A 59 -3.26 -12.40 -18.03
CA ILE A 59 -4.16 -12.17 -16.90
C ILE A 59 -4.27 -10.69 -16.51
N ILE A 60 -3.33 -9.86 -16.95
CA ILE A 60 -3.30 -8.43 -16.55
C ILE A 60 -4.61 -7.71 -16.89
N PRO A 61 -5.16 -7.78 -18.13
CA PRO A 61 -6.43 -7.13 -18.40
C PRO A 61 -7.59 -7.66 -17.55
N VAL A 62 -7.58 -8.94 -17.20
CA VAL A 62 -8.62 -9.54 -16.36
C VAL A 62 -8.54 -8.98 -14.94
N ILE A 63 -7.33 -8.86 -14.38
CA ILE A 63 -7.11 -8.25 -13.07
C ILE A 63 -7.54 -6.78 -13.10
N HIS A 64 -7.14 -6.05 -14.14
CA HIS A 64 -7.50 -4.64 -14.30
C HIS A 64 -9.02 -4.44 -14.25
N GLN A 65 -9.79 -5.32 -14.86
CA GLN A 65 -11.25 -5.24 -14.97
C GLN A 65 -11.99 -5.91 -13.81
N ALA A 66 -11.28 -6.49 -12.84
CA ALA A 66 -11.92 -7.11 -11.70
C ALA A 66 -12.83 -6.11 -10.98
N CYS A 67 -14.02 -6.55 -10.58
CA CYS A 67 -15.04 -5.68 -9.98
C CYS A 67 -14.65 -5.20 -8.58
N THR A 68 -13.82 -5.97 -7.88
CA THR A 68 -13.43 -5.68 -6.49
C THR A 68 -11.93 -5.96 -6.30
N PRO A 69 -11.30 -5.32 -5.30
CA PRO A 69 -9.91 -5.65 -4.96
C PRO A 69 -9.77 -7.10 -4.44
N GLU A 70 -10.81 -7.66 -3.82
CA GLU A 70 -10.83 -9.05 -3.39
C GLU A 70 -10.71 -9.99 -4.60
N GLU A 71 -11.44 -9.70 -5.67
CA GLU A 71 -11.37 -10.47 -6.92
C GLU A 71 -9.99 -10.32 -7.57
N ALA A 72 -9.45 -9.10 -7.62
CA ALA A 72 -8.11 -8.86 -8.14
C ALA A 72 -7.06 -9.66 -7.36
N ALA A 73 -7.17 -9.67 -6.02
CA ALA A 73 -6.27 -10.43 -5.16
C ALA A 73 -6.37 -11.94 -5.42
N ALA A 74 -7.60 -12.45 -5.55
CA ALA A 74 -7.82 -13.88 -5.82
C ALA A 74 -7.19 -14.29 -7.16
N LEU A 75 -7.37 -13.48 -8.19
CA LEU A 75 -6.77 -13.73 -9.50
C LEU A 75 -5.23 -13.74 -9.43
N GLY A 76 -4.67 -12.76 -8.73
CA GLY A 76 -3.21 -12.62 -8.63
C GLY A 76 -2.54 -13.66 -7.74
N ARG A 77 -3.27 -14.23 -6.78
CA ARG A 77 -2.76 -15.23 -5.83
C ARG A 77 -2.92 -16.67 -6.30
N CYS A 78 -3.52 -16.87 -7.47
CA CYS A 78 -3.71 -18.22 -8.01
C CYS A 78 -2.35 -18.87 -8.27
N SER A 79 -2.06 -19.96 -7.54
CA SER A 79 -0.75 -20.62 -7.53
C SER A 79 -0.38 -21.30 -8.84
N THR A 80 -1.35 -21.51 -9.74
CA THR A 80 -1.11 -22.14 -11.04
C THR A 80 -0.56 -21.18 -12.09
N ARG A 81 -0.57 -19.87 -11.81
CA ARG A 81 -0.02 -18.87 -12.71
C ARG A 81 1.44 -18.59 -12.40
N GLN A 82 2.20 -18.33 -13.44
CA GLN A 82 3.62 -18.03 -13.32
C GLN A 82 3.83 -16.52 -13.29
N ILE A 83 4.46 -16.04 -12.21
CA ILE A 83 4.77 -14.62 -12.02
C ILE A 83 6.12 -14.27 -12.65
N ARG A 84 6.40 -12.98 -12.77
CA ARG A 84 7.69 -12.48 -13.24
C ARG A 84 8.83 -12.98 -12.35
N SER A 85 9.98 -13.27 -12.96
CA SER A 85 11.10 -13.89 -12.24
C SER A 85 11.75 -12.97 -11.20
N ASP A 86 11.64 -11.65 -11.39
CA ASP A 86 12.24 -10.65 -10.48
C ASP A 86 11.28 -10.14 -9.40
N TRP A 87 10.12 -10.80 -9.23
CA TRP A 87 9.06 -10.28 -8.36
C TRP A 87 9.54 -10.00 -6.93
N GLU A 88 10.29 -10.92 -6.33
CA GLU A 88 10.75 -10.75 -4.95
C GLU A 88 11.64 -9.51 -4.77
N VAL A 89 12.37 -9.11 -5.82
CA VAL A 89 13.20 -7.90 -5.81
C VAL A 89 12.38 -6.65 -6.12
N ALA A 90 11.41 -6.76 -7.02
CA ALA A 90 10.67 -5.62 -7.56
C ALA A 90 9.47 -5.19 -6.72
N LYS A 91 8.87 -6.11 -5.96
CA LYS A 91 7.55 -5.89 -5.35
C LYS A 91 7.50 -4.71 -4.36
N THR A 92 8.54 -4.50 -3.58
CA THR A 92 8.56 -3.41 -2.59
C THR A 92 8.61 -2.06 -3.28
N ARG A 93 9.42 -1.92 -4.32
CA ARG A 93 9.49 -0.68 -5.10
C ARG A 93 8.16 -0.41 -5.80
N ILE A 94 7.58 -1.42 -6.41
CA ILE A 94 6.29 -1.31 -7.11
C ILE A 94 5.19 -0.86 -6.13
N MET A 95 5.14 -1.46 -4.95
CA MET A 95 4.16 -1.09 -3.93
C MET A 95 4.37 0.36 -3.49
N ARG A 96 5.60 0.78 -3.24
CA ARG A 96 5.90 2.14 -2.79
C ARG A 96 5.44 3.18 -3.83
N GLU A 97 5.75 2.94 -5.10
CA GLU A 97 5.34 3.84 -6.18
C GLU A 97 3.81 3.98 -6.25
N ALA A 98 3.09 2.87 -6.12
CA ALA A 98 1.64 2.86 -6.14
C ALA A 98 1.04 3.59 -4.92
N VAL A 99 1.56 3.35 -3.75
CA VAL A 99 1.12 4.02 -2.51
C VAL A 99 1.39 5.52 -2.57
N LEU A 100 2.56 5.92 -3.03
CA LEU A 100 2.90 7.32 -3.22
C LEU A 100 1.92 7.99 -4.20
N LYS A 101 1.61 7.32 -5.30
CA LYS A 101 0.66 7.84 -6.29
C LYS A 101 -0.73 8.01 -5.69
N LYS A 102 -1.19 7.04 -4.91
CA LYS A 102 -2.49 7.07 -4.25
C LYS A 102 -2.63 8.30 -3.35
N PHE A 103 -1.68 8.52 -2.47
CA PHE A 103 -1.74 9.62 -1.50
C PHE A 103 -1.38 10.97 -2.12
N SER A 104 -0.68 10.98 -3.24
CA SER A 104 -0.44 12.21 -4.01
C SER A 104 -1.67 12.63 -4.82
N THR A 105 -2.48 11.67 -5.24
CA THR A 105 -3.67 11.92 -6.08
C THR A 105 -4.87 12.38 -5.26
N HIS A 106 -5.09 11.76 -4.09
CA HIS A 106 -6.30 11.98 -3.28
C HIS A 106 -5.97 12.83 -2.06
N SER A 107 -6.28 14.12 -2.14
CA SER A 107 -5.92 15.09 -1.09
C SER A 107 -6.56 14.82 0.25
N ASP A 108 -7.78 14.27 0.29
CA ASP A 108 -8.48 13.95 1.52
C ASP A 108 -7.74 12.90 2.35
N ILE A 109 -7.32 11.80 1.73
CA ILE A 109 -6.58 10.75 2.43
C ILE A 109 -5.12 11.14 2.68
N LYS A 110 -4.55 11.99 1.83
CA LYS A 110 -3.23 12.59 2.10
C LYS A 110 -3.25 13.34 3.42
N GLU A 111 -4.28 14.15 3.68
CA GLU A 111 -4.43 14.86 4.95
C GLU A 111 -4.53 13.89 6.13
N ILE A 112 -5.27 12.79 5.96
CA ILE A 112 -5.37 11.77 7.01
C ILE A 112 -3.99 11.19 7.29
N LEU A 113 -3.23 10.84 6.26
CA LEU A 113 -1.88 10.29 6.43
C LEU A 113 -0.96 11.28 7.17
N LEU A 114 -0.95 12.54 6.73
CA LEU A 114 -0.13 13.58 7.37
C LEU A 114 -0.56 13.84 8.81
N SER A 115 -1.86 13.75 9.12
CA SER A 115 -2.39 13.95 10.46
C SER A 115 -1.91 12.92 11.47
N THR A 116 -1.42 11.78 11.01
CA THR A 116 -0.87 10.75 11.89
C THR A 116 0.49 11.13 12.50
N GLY A 117 1.10 12.21 12.03
CA GLY A 117 2.34 12.74 12.59
C GLY A 117 3.50 11.76 12.50
N ASP A 118 4.02 11.36 13.65
CA ASP A 118 5.15 10.40 13.74
C ASP A 118 4.71 9.04 14.31
N LYS A 119 3.40 8.79 14.36
CA LYS A 119 2.89 7.53 14.89
C LYS A 119 3.31 6.35 14.01
N LEU A 120 3.51 5.20 14.63
CA LEU A 120 3.76 3.97 13.91
C LEU A 120 2.47 3.53 13.20
N LEU A 121 2.61 3.09 11.96
CA LEU A 121 1.51 2.59 11.15
C LEU A 121 1.73 1.11 10.90
N VAL A 122 0.76 0.28 11.28
CA VAL A 122 0.87 -1.18 11.20
C VAL A 122 -0.33 -1.76 10.48
N GLU A 123 -0.08 -2.52 9.42
CA GLU A 123 -1.13 -3.30 8.77
C GLU A 123 -1.44 -4.52 9.63
N ASP A 124 -2.62 -4.53 10.24
CA ASP A 124 -3.04 -5.56 11.17
C ASP A 124 -3.70 -6.74 10.43
N SER A 125 -3.00 -7.26 9.44
CA SER A 125 -3.44 -8.42 8.66
C SER A 125 -2.98 -9.71 9.34
N PRO A 126 -3.91 -10.57 9.75
CA PRO A 126 -3.54 -11.79 10.48
C PRO A 126 -2.83 -12.84 9.62
N ASN A 127 -2.99 -12.75 8.31
CA ASN A 127 -2.48 -13.78 7.38
C ASN A 127 -1.25 -13.31 6.59
N ASP A 128 -0.85 -12.05 6.73
CA ASP A 128 0.24 -11.49 5.94
C ASP A 128 1.40 -11.08 6.85
N TYR A 129 2.48 -11.84 6.76
CA TYR A 129 3.71 -11.61 7.54
C TYR A 129 4.75 -10.78 6.81
N PHE A 130 4.51 -10.46 5.55
CA PHE A 130 5.39 -9.58 4.78
C PHE A 130 4.87 -8.13 4.78
N TRP A 131 3.67 -7.92 4.25
CA TRP A 131 3.07 -6.58 4.19
C TRP A 131 2.49 -6.13 5.52
N GLY A 132 1.96 -7.06 6.29
CA GLY A 132 1.34 -6.83 7.59
C GLY A 132 2.14 -7.39 8.75
N CYS A 133 1.51 -7.36 9.92
CA CYS A 133 2.15 -7.83 11.15
C CYS A 133 1.91 -9.31 11.46
N GLY A 134 0.99 -9.97 10.75
CA GLY A 134 0.64 -11.35 11.01
C GLY A 134 -0.19 -11.53 12.28
N ALA A 135 -0.69 -12.74 12.51
CA ALA A 135 -1.57 -13.05 13.63
C ALA A 135 -0.89 -12.83 15.00
N ASN A 136 0.40 -13.15 15.10
CA ASN A 136 1.18 -13.00 16.33
C ASN A 136 2.02 -11.71 16.39
N LYS A 137 1.81 -10.79 15.45
CA LYS A 137 2.49 -9.49 15.36
C LYS A 137 4.01 -9.57 15.18
N THR A 138 4.51 -10.67 14.63
CA THR A 138 5.93 -10.84 14.29
C THR A 138 6.25 -10.54 12.83
N GLY A 139 5.24 -10.22 12.03
CA GLY A 139 5.41 -9.91 10.61
C GLY A 139 6.21 -8.63 10.37
N GLN A 140 6.69 -8.47 9.16
CA GLN A 140 7.62 -7.41 8.77
C GLN A 140 6.97 -6.05 8.56
N ASN A 141 5.64 -6.00 8.37
CA ASN A 141 4.88 -4.76 8.21
C ASN A 141 5.46 -3.83 7.12
N HIS A 142 5.80 -4.37 5.97
CA HIS A 142 6.36 -3.55 4.90
C HIS A 142 5.39 -2.46 4.40
N LEU A 143 4.08 -2.72 4.41
CA LEU A 143 3.12 -1.70 4.00
C LEU A 143 3.11 -0.53 4.99
N GLY A 144 3.12 -0.80 6.28
CA GLY A 144 3.22 0.25 7.28
C GLY A 144 4.50 1.06 7.14
N GLN A 145 5.62 0.41 6.88
CA GLN A 145 6.90 1.08 6.65
C GLN A 145 6.84 1.97 5.40
N ILE A 146 6.23 1.50 4.33
CA ILE A 146 6.04 2.29 3.11
C ILE A 146 5.17 3.51 3.37
N LEU A 147 4.06 3.33 4.10
CA LEU A 147 3.18 4.45 4.45
C LEU A 147 3.92 5.52 5.26
N MET A 148 4.74 5.11 6.22
CA MET A 148 5.54 6.05 7.01
C MET A 148 6.56 6.78 6.14
N SER A 149 7.20 6.09 5.20
CA SER A 149 8.14 6.68 4.24
C SER A 149 7.45 7.66 3.29
N VAL A 150 6.29 7.29 2.76
CA VAL A 150 5.47 8.14 1.89
C VAL A 150 4.99 9.38 2.66
N ARG A 151 4.56 9.21 3.90
CA ARG A 151 4.17 10.31 4.77
C ARG A 151 5.29 11.34 4.90
N GLU A 152 6.52 10.89 5.13
CA GLU A 152 7.68 11.78 5.23
C GLU A 152 7.94 12.52 3.92
N GLU A 153 7.90 11.83 2.80
CA GLU A 153 8.09 12.45 1.48
C GLU A 153 7.02 13.51 1.20
N LEU A 154 5.76 13.21 1.48
CA LEU A 154 4.67 14.15 1.28
C LEU A 154 4.76 15.34 2.23
N ARG A 155 5.21 15.14 3.45
CA ARG A 155 5.44 16.22 4.41
C ARG A 155 6.50 17.19 3.89
N ILE A 156 7.61 16.69 3.38
CA ILE A 156 8.69 17.49 2.81
C ILE A 156 8.19 18.28 1.60
N LEU A 157 7.46 17.65 0.70
CA LEU A 157 6.89 18.30 -0.48
C LEU A 157 5.93 19.42 -0.11
N SER A 158 5.10 19.20 0.92
CA SER A 158 4.17 20.22 1.42
C SER A 158 4.91 21.42 2.01
N MET A 159 5.99 21.18 2.74
CA MET A 159 6.82 22.26 3.28
C MET A 159 7.48 23.07 2.18
N LYS A 160 7.99 22.44 1.13
CA LYS A 160 8.59 23.12 -0.03
C LYS A 160 7.57 23.96 -0.79
N ALA A 161 6.34 23.49 -0.94
CA ALA A 161 5.28 24.22 -1.60
C ALA A 161 4.91 25.49 -0.84
N VAL A 162 4.93 25.46 0.50
CA VAL A 162 4.66 26.64 1.34
C VAL A 162 5.81 27.65 1.27
N ALA A 163 7.06 27.19 1.13
CA ALA A 163 8.24 28.04 1.07
C ALA A 163 8.37 28.82 -0.25
N ASN A 164 7.68 28.40 -1.29
CA ASN A 164 7.64 29.07 -2.60
C ASN A 164 6.38 29.91 -2.71
#